data_def7fae9d5255476099f4ef21fa25284
#
_entry.id   def7fae9d5255476099f4ef21fa25284
#
_cell.length_a   1.000
_cell.length_b   1.000
_cell.length_c   1.000
_cell.angle_alpha   90.00
_cell.angle_beta   90.00
_cell.angle_gamma   90.00
#
_symmetry.space_group_name_H-M   'P 1'
#
loop_
_entity.id
_entity.type
_entity.pdbx_description
1 polymer ?
#
loop_
_entity_poly.entity_id
_entity_poly.type
_entity_poly.pdbx_seq_one_letter_code
_entity_poly.pdbx_strand_id
1 'polypeptide(L)'
;FQCRADSIFVEVGKGLFKDPWEARNRYIDIRINRYDRDTFLSEQCQNSLDESKKVVVLKLLELQSNAMLMYTSCGWFFNDISGIETEQILLYAGKAIQLAEEISGEVLEPHFLELLELAESNVLEKGNGSQIYKNVIEKARMDFQV
;
A
#
# COMPACT_ATOMS: atom_id res chain seq x y z
N PHE A 1 -6.30 -3.40 8.86
CA PHE A 1 -5.30 -3.69 7.82
C PHE A 1 -3.88 -3.25 8.25
N GLN A 2 -3.67 -2.00 8.70
CA GLN A 2 -2.33 -1.46 9.01
C GLN A 2 -1.49 -2.39 9.90
N CYS A 3 -2.07 -2.86 11.03
CA CYS A 3 -1.33 -3.77 11.92
C CYS A 3 -0.85 -5.04 11.21
N ARG A 4 -1.62 -5.58 10.25
CA ARG A 4 -1.20 -6.75 9.48
C ARG A 4 -0.11 -6.40 8.46
N ALA A 5 -0.22 -5.26 7.80
CA ALA A 5 0.83 -4.75 6.90
C ALA A 5 2.17 -4.57 7.63
N ASP A 6 2.15 -4.03 8.85
CA ASP A 6 3.34 -3.87 9.69
C ASP A 6 3.93 -5.22 10.11
N SER A 7 3.08 -6.19 10.46
CA SER A 7 3.53 -7.55 10.80
C SER A 7 4.19 -8.23 9.60
N ILE A 8 3.57 -8.20 8.42
CA ILE A 8 4.13 -8.75 7.17
C ILE A 8 5.48 -8.09 6.87
N PHE A 9 5.54 -6.75 6.97
CA PHE A 9 6.76 -6.00 6.74
C PHE A 9 7.91 -6.44 7.64
N VAL A 10 7.66 -6.63 8.93
CA VAL A 10 8.67 -7.06 9.90
C VAL A 10 9.02 -8.54 9.72
N GLU A 11 8.03 -9.42 9.59
CA GLU A 11 8.22 -10.87 9.48
C GLU A 11 9.08 -11.23 8.26
N VAL A 12 8.72 -10.70 7.09
CA VAL A 12 9.45 -10.95 5.84
C VAL A 12 10.72 -10.11 5.77
N GLY A 13 10.67 -8.86 6.25
CA GLY A 13 11.78 -7.92 6.21
C GLY A 13 12.99 -8.29 7.06
N LYS A 14 12.81 -9.02 8.17
CA LYS A 14 13.90 -9.47 9.06
C LYS A 14 15.04 -10.21 8.36
N GLY A 15 14.72 -10.99 7.32
CA GLY A 15 15.72 -11.73 6.54
C GLY A 15 16.32 -10.94 5.38
N LEU A 16 15.80 -9.74 5.09
CA LEU A 16 16.15 -8.95 3.92
C LEU A 16 16.83 -7.62 4.28
N PHE A 17 16.33 -6.92 5.29
CA PHE A 17 16.88 -5.65 5.77
C PHE A 17 17.86 -5.84 6.92
N LYS A 18 18.80 -4.92 7.06
CA LYS A 18 19.63 -4.77 8.26
C LYS A 18 18.77 -4.28 9.43
N ASP A 19 17.97 -3.24 9.18
CA ASP A 19 16.91 -2.72 10.03
C ASP A 19 15.70 -2.35 9.15
N PRO A 20 14.56 -3.09 9.24
CA PRO A 20 13.39 -2.82 8.41
C PRO A 20 12.83 -1.41 8.60
N TRP A 21 12.78 -0.90 9.83
CA TRP A 21 12.18 0.40 10.10
C TRP A 21 13.07 1.56 9.66
N GLU A 22 14.38 1.43 9.77
CA GLU A 22 15.32 2.40 9.21
C GLU A 22 15.23 2.41 7.69
N ALA A 23 15.20 1.26 7.05
CA ALA A 23 15.03 1.15 5.60
C ALA A 23 13.73 1.83 5.14
N ARG A 24 12.61 1.61 5.84
CA ARG A 24 11.34 2.30 5.55
C ARG A 24 11.50 3.82 5.65
N ASN A 25 12.12 4.31 6.71
CA ASN A 25 12.29 5.75 6.94
C ASN A 25 13.18 6.40 5.86
N ARG A 26 14.19 5.68 5.38
CA ARG A 26 15.10 6.12 4.32
C ARG A 26 14.54 5.97 2.90
N TYR A 27 13.43 5.24 2.73
CA TYR A 27 12.84 4.99 1.41
C TYR A 27 12.41 6.25 0.67
N ILE A 28 12.09 7.32 1.39
CA ILE A 28 11.78 8.62 0.79
C ILE A 28 12.92 9.14 -0.09
N ASP A 29 14.16 8.86 0.24
CA ASP A 29 15.33 9.32 -0.51
C ASP A 29 15.37 8.75 -1.94
N ILE A 30 14.89 7.50 -2.14
CA ILE A 30 14.70 6.93 -3.48
C ILE A 30 13.54 7.62 -4.19
N ARG A 31 12.39 7.77 -3.51
CA ARG A 31 11.17 8.30 -4.13
C ARG A 31 11.33 9.72 -4.66
N ILE A 32 12.18 10.52 -4.06
CA ILE A 32 12.49 11.89 -4.49
C ILE A 32 13.80 11.99 -5.30
N ASN A 33 14.30 10.85 -5.80
CA ASN A 33 15.53 10.76 -6.61
C ASN A 33 16.78 11.39 -5.97
N ARG A 34 16.86 11.39 -4.64
CA ARG A 34 18.07 11.83 -3.92
C ARG A 34 19.12 10.74 -3.82
N TYR A 35 18.69 9.49 -3.94
CA TYR A 35 19.54 8.31 -3.78
C TYR A 35 19.30 7.33 -4.92
N ASP A 36 20.40 6.76 -5.42
CA ASP A 36 20.36 5.63 -6.34
C ASP A 36 19.85 4.36 -5.64
N ARG A 37 19.01 3.61 -6.36
CA ARG A 37 18.38 2.39 -5.83
C ARG A 37 19.40 1.34 -5.38
N ASP A 38 20.46 1.11 -6.18
CA ASP A 38 21.44 0.07 -5.88
C ASP A 38 22.30 0.46 -4.67
N THR A 39 22.63 1.73 -4.53
CA THR A 39 23.29 2.28 -3.34
C THR A 39 22.43 2.08 -2.09
N PHE A 40 21.15 2.43 -2.17
CA PHE A 40 20.21 2.22 -1.06
C PHE A 40 20.12 0.74 -0.66
N LEU A 41 19.96 -0.16 -1.63
CA LEU A 41 19.86 -1.59 -1.34
C LEU A 41 21.14 -2.12 -0.68
N SER A 42 22.31 -1.66 -1.10
CA SER A 42 23.59 -2.04 -0.48
C SER A 42 23.73 -1.56 0.97
N GLU A 43 23.20 -0.37 1.28
CA GLU A 43 23.24 0.22 2.61
C GLU A 43 22.21 -0.39 3.57
N GLN A 44 20.98 -0.58 3.12
CA GLN A 44 19.84 -0.94 3.97
C GLN A 44 19.57 -2.45 4.05
N CYS A 45 20.02 -3.22 3.04
CA CYS A 45 19.75 -4.65 2.99
C CYS A 45 20.92 -5.48 3.52
N GLN A 46 20.61 -6.73 3.87
CA GLN A 46 21.62 -7.73 4.18
C GLN A 46 22.42 -8.09 2.92
N ASN A 47 23.65 -8.58 3.10
CA ASN A 47 24.57 -8.82 1.99
C ASN A 47 24.01 -9.82 0.95
N SER A 48 24.28 -9.53 -0.33
CA SER A 48 24.01 -10.38 -1.50
C SER A 48 22.54 -10.81 -1.66
N LEU A 49 21.66 -9.83 -1.88
CA LEU A 49 20.31 -10.12 -2.37
C LEU A 49 20.37 -10.48 -3.86
N ASP A 50 19.75 -11.60 -4.23
CA ASP A 50 19.43 -11.90 -5.63
C ASP A 50 18.32 -10.97 -6.15
N GLU A 51 18.11 -10.94 -7.46
CA GLU A 51 17.12 -10.04 -8.07
C GLU A 51 15.70 -10.31 -7.57
N SER A 52 15.34 -11.55 -7.26
CA SER A 52 14.02 -11.88 -6.74
C SER A 52 13.80 -11.28 -5.35
N LYS A 53 14.79 -11.33 -4.49
CA LYS A 53 14.74 -10.71 -3.15
C LYS A 53 14.75 -9.19 -3.21
N LYS A 54 15.47 -8.58 -4.16
CA LYS A 54 15.42 -7.13 -4.39
C LYS A 54 14.00 -6.68 -4.75
N VAL A 55 13.28 -7.44 -5.58
CA VAL A 55 11.87 -7.17 -5.90
C VAL A 55 10.99 -7.25 -4.65
N VAL A 56 11.18 -8.25 -3.79
CA VAL A 56 10.43 -8.37 -2.53
C VAL A 56 10.72 -7.19 -1.60
N VAL A 57 11.98 -6.77 -1.48
CA VAL A 57 12.39 -5.59 -0.70
C VAL A 57 11.64 -4.34 -1.17
N LEU A 58 11.63 -4.09 -2.47
CA LEU A 58 10.92 -2.93 -3.02
C LEU A 58 9.41 -3.03 -2.81
N LYS A 59 8.81 -4.20 -2.98
CA LYS A 59 7.39 -4.43 -2.66
C LYS A 59 7.06 -4.17 -1.19
N LEU A 60 7.92 -4.58 -0.26
CA LEU A 60 7.77 -4.30 1.17
C LEU A 60 7.80 -2.80 1.47
N LEU A 61 8.73 -2.07 0.87
CA LEU A 61 8.83 -0.62 1.03
C LEU A 61 7.63 0.11 0.41
N GLU A 62 7.17 -0.32 -0.76
CA GLU A 62 5.95 0.20 -1.39
C GLU A 62 4.69 -0.14 -0.59
N LEU A 63 4.61 -1.33 0.01
CA LEU A 63 3.54 -1.70 0.93
C LEU A 63 3.44 -0.68 2.07
N GLN A 64 4.54 -0.42 2.76
CA GLN A 64 4.58 0.55 3.86
C GLN A 64 4.27 1.97 3.41
N SER A 65 4.79 2.40 2.25
CA SER A 65 4.51 3.71 1.68
C SER A 65 3.01 3.91 1.41
N ASN A 66 2.36 2.95 0.75
CA ASN A 66 0.94 3.03 0.45
C ASN A 66 0.07 2.89 1.72
N ALA A 67 0.47 2.05 2.67
CA ALA A 67 -0.19 1.92 3.96
C ALA A 67 -0.15 3.22 4.78
N MET A 68 0.90 4.02 4.70
CA MET A 68 0.95 5.36 5.30
C MET A 68 0.11 6.37 4.52
N LEU A 69 0.17 6.35 3.18
CA LEU A 69 -0.58 7.30 2.34
C LEU A 69 -2.10 7.16 2.47
N MET A 70 -2.62 5.97 2.74
CA MET A 70 -4.06 5.78 2.95
C MET A 70 -4.62 6.49 4.19
N TYR A 71 -3.75 6.99 5.09
CA TYR A 71 -4.14 7.77 6.27
C TYR A 71 -3.99 9.28 6.07
N THR A 72 -3.70 9.76 4.86
CA THR A 72 -3.64 11.20 4.62
C THR A 72 -4.99 11.86 4.90
N SER A 73 -4.96 13.03 5.55
CA SER A 73 -6.15 13.72 6.06
C SER A 73 -7.16 14.10 4.98
N CYS A 74 -6.72 14.26 3.75
CA CYS A 74 -7.59 14.58 2.62
C CYS A 74 -8.78 13.62 2.48
N GLY A 75 -8.58 12.32 2.79
CA GLY A 75 -9.60 11.30 2.59
C GLY A 75 -10.75 11.32 3.59
N TRP A 76 -10.61 12.00 4.72
CA TRP A 76 -11.63 12.09 5.76
C TRP A 76 -11.97 13.54 6.15
N PHE A 77 -11.37 14.50 5.48
CA PHE A 77 -11.60 15.91 5.72
C PHE A 77 -12.94 16.41 5.13
N PHE A 78 -13.40 15.82 4.03
CA PHE A 78 -14.60 16.21 3.32
C PHE A 78 -15.83 15.45 3.83
N ASN A 79 -17.02 16.00 3.54
CA ASN A 79 -18.29 15.56 4.13
C ASN A 79 -18.84 14.24 3.57
N ASP A 80 -18.25 13.70 2.48
CA ASP A 80 -18.74 12.49 1.82
C ASP A 80 -17.60 11.62 1.29
N ILE A 81 -17.81 10.31 1.35
CA ILE A 81 -16.84 9.32 0.90
C ILE A 81 -16.77 9.15 -0.62
N SER A 82 -17.65 9.79 -1.39
CA SER A 82 -17.67 9.71 -2.84
C SER A 82 -16.78 10.74 -3.54
N GLY A 83 -16.05 11.56 -2.75
CA GLY A 83 -15.12 12.55 -3.29
C GLY A 83 -13.83 11.93 -3.85
N ILE A 84 -13.18 12.66 -4.76
CA ILE A 84 -11.93 12.24 -5.41
C ILE A 84 -10.81 11.98 -4.39
N GLU A 85 -10.83 12.66 -3.28
CA GLU A 85 -9.86 12.51 -2.19
C GLU A 85 -9.98 11.13 -1.52
N THR A 86 -11.21 10.68 -1.29
CA THR A 86 -11.48 9.33 -0.77
C THR A 86 -11.15 8.26 -1.82
N GLU A 87 -11.49 8.48 -3.08
CA GLU A 87 -11.09 7.59 -4.18
C GLU A 87 -9.57 7.40 -4.21
N GLN A 88 -8.79 8.48 -4.05
CA GLN A 88 -7.33 8.41 -4.00
C GLN A 88 -6.81 7.59 -2.80
N ILE A 89 -7.42 7.75 -1.63
CA ILE A 89 -7.05 6.96 -0.45
C ILE A 89 -7.39 5.49 -0.62
N LEU A 90 -8.51 5.18 -1.23
CA LEU A 90 -8.91 3.82 -1.53
C LEU A 90 -7.96 3.16 -2.56
N LEU A 91 -7.41 3.93 -3.50
CA LEU A 91 -6.34 3.44 -4.40
C LEU A 91 -5.07 3.08 -3.62
N TYR A 92 -4.64 3.91 -2.68
CA TYR A 92 -3.50 3.58 -1.83
C TYR A 92 -3.76 2.32 -0.98
N ALA A 93 -4.95 2.21 -0.39
CA ALA A 93 -5.34 1.03 0.38
C ALA A 93 -5.35 -0.23 -0.50
N GLY A 94 -5.95 -0.17 -1.69
CA GLY A 94 -5.99 -1.29 -2.63
C GLY A 94 -4.59 -1.72 -3.09
N LYS A 95 -3.69 -0.76 -3.35
CA LYS A 95 -2.30 -1.08 -3.68
C LYS A 95 -1.55 -1.73 -2.51
N ALA A 96 -1.76 -1.23 -1.30
CA ALA A 96 -1.16 -1.81 -0.10
C ALA A 96 -1.69 -3.24 0.15
N ILE A 97 -2.99 -3.47 0.00
CA ILE A 97 -3.60 -4.81 0.15
C ILE A 97 -3.02 -5.77 -0.90
N GLN A 98 -3.00 -5.37 -2.17
CA GLN A 98 -2.43 -6.19 -3.24
C GLN A 98 -0.98 -6.61 -2.93
N LEU A 99 -0.13 -5.66 -2.52
CA LEU A 99 1.27 -5.95 -2.19
C LEU A 99 1.38 -6.87 -0.96
N ALA A 100 0.55 -6.67 0.06
CA ALA A 100 0.53 -7.52 1.25
C ALA A 100 0.15 -8.97 0.88
N GLU A 101 -0.89 -9.16 0.06
CA GLU A 101 -1.34 -10.47 -0.42
C GLU A 101 -0.27 -11.16 -1.29
N GLU A 102 0.36 -10.42 -2.21
CA GLU A 102 1.45 -10.95 -3.06
C GLU A 102 2.68 -11.41 -2.25
N ILE A 103 2.99 -10.72 -1.15
CA ILE A 103 4.15 -11.02 -0.31
C ILE A 103 3.86 -12.16 0.67
N SER A 104 2.70 -12.14 1.32
CA SER A 104 2.34 -13.09 2.39
C SER A 104 1.60 -14.34 1.91
N GLY A 105 0.94 -14.27 0.76
CA GLY A 105 0.01 -15.30 0.30
C GLY A 105 -1.34 -15.31 1.03
N GLU A 106 -1.60 -14.31 1.88
CA GLU A 106 -2.86 -14.18 2.60
C GLU A 106 -3.95 -13.57 1.71
N VAL A 107 -5.21 -13.72 2.12
CA VAL A 107 -6.38 -13.08 1.50
C VAL A 107 -6.91 -12.03 2.47
N LEU A 108 -6.67 -10.75 2.18
CA LEU A 108 -6.94 -9.63 3.07
C LEU A 108 -8.06 -8.72 2.57
N GLU A 109 -8.24 -8.61 1.25
CA GLU A 109 -9.21 -7.72 0.62
C GLU A 109 -10.66 -7.96 1.08
N PRO A 110 -11.17 -9.20 1.21
CA PRO A 110 -12.57 -9.43 1.60
C PRO A 110 -12.93 -8.81 2.94
N HIS A 111 -12.10 -8.98 3.96
CA HIS A 111 -12.35 -8.38 5.27
C HIS A 111 -12.29 -6.84 5.23
N PHE A 112 -11.43 -6.27 4.41
CA PHE A 112 -11.39 -4.83 4.20
C PHE A 112 -12.68 -4.32 3.56
N LEU A 113 -13.21 -5.05 2.57
CA LEU A 113 -14.49 -4.73 1.93
C LEU A 113 -15.68 -4.80 2.88
N GLU A 114 -15.74 -5.80 3.76
CA GLU A 114 -16.77 -5.91 4.80
C GLU A 114 -16.81 -4.66 5.70
N LEU A 115 -15.65 -4.14 6.08
CA LEU A 115 -15.57 -2.91 6.88
C LEU A 115 -15.99 -1.67 6.08
N LEU A 116 -15.66 -1.61 4.81
CA LEU A 116 -16.05 -0.51 3.93
C LEU A 116 -17.56 -0.47 3.62
N GLU A 117 -18.28 -1.59 3.74
CA GLU A 117 -19.73 -1.64 3.59
C GLU A 117 -20.45 -0.82 4.65
N LEU A 118 -19.82 -0.61 5.81
CA LEU A 118 -20.38 0.21 6.90
C LEU A 118 -20.31 1.72 6.63
N ALA A 119 -19.49 2.14 5.66
CA ALA A 119 -19.34 3.54 5.29
C ALA A 119 -20.32 3.88 4.15
N GLU A 120 -21.42 4.54 4.49
CA GLU A 120 -22.44 4.96 3.52
C GLU A 120 -22.13 6.33 2.94
N SER A 121 -22.34 6.50 1.62
CA SER A 121 -22.27 7.81 0.97
C SER A 121 -23.59 8.57 1.15
N ASN A 122 -23.50 9.89 1.33
CA ASN A 122 -24.69 10.77 1.27
C ASN A 122 -25.26 10.88 -0.15
N VAL A 123 -24.50 10.45 -1.15
CA VAL A 123 -24.92 10.38 -2.57
C VAL A 123 -25.41 8.97 -2.87
N LEU A 124 -26.72 8.77 -2.87
CA LEU A 124 -27.38 7.45 -3.00
C LEU A 124 -26.85 6.61 -4.17
N GLU A 125 -26.58 7.24 -5.31
CA GLU A 125 -26.10 6.61 -6.54
C GLU A 125 -24.66 6.03 -6.40
N LYS A 126 -23.91 6.51 -5.40
CA LYS A 126 -22.55 6.05 -5.10
C LYS A 126 -22.50 4.83 -4.18
N GLY A 127 -23.58 4.60 -3.44
CA GLY A 127 -23.71 3.47 -2.53
C GLY A 127 -22.82 3.59 -1.30
N ASN A 128 -22.08 2.53 -0.98
CA ASN A 128 -21.21 2.48 0.18
C ASN A 128 -19.71 2.42 -0.23
N GLY A 129 -18.83 2.48 0.76
CA GLY A 129 -17.39 2.46 0.56
C GLY A 129 -16.86 1.24 -0.20
N SER A 130 -17.49 0.06 -0.03
CA SER A 130 -17.13 -1.16 -0.78
C SER A 130 -17.42 -1.01 -2.26
N GLN A 131 -18.56 -0.41 -2.62
CA GLN A 131 -18.91 -0.16 -4.03
C GLN A 131 -17.99 0.88 -4.66
N ILE A 132 -17.70 1.97 -3.93
CA ILE A 132 -16.76 3.00 -4.37
C ILE A 132 -15.38 2.38 -4.60
N TYR A 133 -14.88 1.60 -3.64
CA TYR A 133 -13.59 0.91 -3.74
C TYR A 133 -13.52 0.01 -4.99
N LYS A 134 -14.51 -0.86 -5.19
CA LYS A 134 -14.55 -1.76 -6.35
C LYS A 134 -14.49 -1.00 -7.67
N ASN A 135 -15.27 0.07 -7.79
CA ASN A 135 -15.28 0.92 -8.99
C ASN A 135 -13.93 1.59 -9.25
N VAL A 136 -13.26 2.05 -8.20
CA VAL A 136 -11.95 2.72 -8.29
C VAL A 136 -10.85 1.73 -8.68
N ILE A 137 -10.82 0.56 -8.03
CA ILE A 137 -9.81 -0.49 -8.31
C ILE A 137 -10.01 -1.08 -9.70
N GLU A 138 -11.26 -1.30 -10.16
CA GLU A 138 -11.54 -1.82 -11.50
C GLU A 138 -11.02 -0.87 -12.58
N LYS A 139 -11.26 0.43 -12.46
CA LYS A 139 -10.71 1.45 -13.36
C LYS A 139 -9.18 1.43 -13.39
N ALA A 140 -8.55 1.41 -12.21
CA ALA A 140 -7.10 1.39 -12.10
C ALA A 140 -6.48 0.15 -12.77
N ARG A 141 -7.12 -1.03 -12.62
CA ARG A 141 -6.65 -2.26 -13.28
C ARG A 141 -6.75 -2.21 -14.80
N MET A 142 -7.78 -1.55 -15.34
CA MET A 142 -7.92 -1.39 -16.81
C MET A 142 -6.85 -0.47 -17.40
N ASP A 143 -6.43 0.57 -16.69
CA ASP A 143 -5.40 1.50 -17.17
C ASP A 143 -4.00 0.87 -17.26
N PHE A 144 -3.75 -0.25 -16.57
CA PHE A 144 -2.50 -1.01 -16.66
C PHE A 144 -2.44 -2.08 -17.75
N GLN A 145 -3.52 -2.28 -18.51
CA GLN A 145 -3.60 -3.29 -19.58
C GLN A 145 -3.40 -2.71 -21.00
N VAL A 146 -2.98 -1.45 -21.14
CA VAL A 146 -2.73 -0.78 -22.43
C VAL A 146 -1.23 -0.77 -22.75
#